data_12fc451458c3c3c56db0b6d3b1e37158
#
_entry.id   12fc451458c3c3c56db0b6d3b1e37158
#
_cell.length_a   1.000
_cell.length_b   1.000
_cell.length_c   1.000
_cell.angle_alpha   90.00
_cell.angle_beta   90.00
_cell.angle_gamma   90.00
#
_symmetry.space_group_name_H-M   'P 1'
#
loop_
_entity.id
_entity.type
_entity.pdbx_description
1 polymer ?
#
loop_
_entity_poly.entity_id
_entity_poly.type
_entity_poly.pdbx_seq_one_letter_code
_entity_poly.pdbx_strand_id
1 'polypeptide(L)'
;MNTCPECGAPLVDGLDCWGQMGAVCAWEWQDPELAAVHFLTVASYNLQHPAQFTDEALGGLAAAYKAHLDGGLPVAEIRRRVGALAAGSARVLRPPAERRPVLRRWPMTVADVYLPDQPEGAAERVRARQHLVEDEE
;
A
#
# COMPACT_ATOMS: atom_id res chain seq x y z
N MET A 1 5.05 5.07 21.05
CA MET A 1 5.48 3.84 21.19
C MET A 1 4.85 2.82 20.36
N ASN A 2 3.58 2.70 20.34
CA ASN A 2 2.90 1.63 19.63
C ASN A 2 2.46 2.08 18.25
N THR A 3 3.42 2.65 17.51
CA THR A 3 3.15 3.10 16.14
C THR A 3 4.20 2.51 15.21
N CYS A 4 3.84 2.38 13.94
CA CYS A 4 4.77 1.92 12.93
C CYS A 4 5.90 2.94 12.78
N PRO A 5 7.16 2.50 12.83
CA PRO A 5 8.28 3.44 12.71
C PRO A 5 8.42 4.07 11.33
N GLU A 6 7.63 3.65 10.37
CA GLU A 6 7.72 4.16 9.01
C GLU A 6 6.46 4.94 8.60
N CYS A 7 5.28 4.36 8.77
CA CYS A 7 4.05 5.06 8.37
C CYS A 7 3.34 5.77 9.54
N GLY A 8 3.70 5.43 10.76
CA GLY A 8 3.11 6.05 11.94
C GLY A 8 1.75 5.49 12.35
N ALA A 9 1.27 4.44 11.70
CA ALA A 9 -0.02 3.87 12.05
C ALA A 9 -0.01 3.31 13.47
N PRO A 10 -1.06 3.58 14.27
CA PRO A 10 -1.13 3.03 15.63
C PRO A 10 -1.51 1.57 15.61
N LEU A 11 -1.27 0.90 16.73
CA LEU A 11 -1.85 -0.42 16.95
C LEU A 11 -3.36 -0.28 17.10
N VAL A 12 -4.10 -1.19 16.49
CA VAL A 12 -5.55 -1.25 16.64
C VAL A 12 -5.91 -2.71 16.89
N ASP A 13 -6.63 -2.98 17.96
CA ASP A 13 -6.97 -4.36 18.38
C ASP A 13 -5.73 -5.24 18.52
N GLY A 14 -4.62 -4.66 18.94
CA GLY A 14 -3.37 -5.40 19.07
C GLY A 14 -2.66 -5.68 17.75
N LEU A 15 -3.17 -5.19 16.63
CA LEU A 15 -2.57 -5.40 15.31
C LEU A 15 -1.73 -4.19 14.92
N ASP A 16 -0.52 -4.47 14.43
CA ASP A 16 0.30 -3.42 13.82
C ASP A 16 -0.19 -3.16 12.38
N CYS A 17 0.47 -2.25 11.67
CA CYS A 17 0.01 -1.89 10.32
C CYS A 17 0.01 -3.09 9.38
N TRP A 18 0.96 -4.01 9.52
CA TRP A 18 1.00 -5.22 8.70
C TRP A 18 -0.18 -6.14 9.01
N GLY A 19 -0.49 -6.32 10.29
CA GLY A 19 -1.63 -7.13 10.71
C GLY A 19 -2.95 -6.51 10.26
N GLN A 20 -3.07 -5.19 10.34
CA GLN A 20 -4.25 -4.49 9.86
C GLN A 20 -4.40 -4.65 8.34
N MET A 21 -3.30 -4.56 7.60
CA MET A 21 -3.29 -4.77 6.17
C MET A 21 -3.79 -6.17 5.81
N GLY A 22 -3.33 -7.17 6.55
CA GLY A 22 -3.80 -8.54 6.37
C GLY A 22 -5.30 -8.68 6.60
N ALA A 23 -5.84 -8.00 7.61
CA ALA A 23 -7.27 -8.03 7.89
C ALA A 23 -8.07 -7.38 6.76
N VAL A 24 -7.61 -6.24 6.26
CA VAL A 24 -8.29 -5.57 5.14
C VAL A 24 -8.29 -6.45 3.91
N CYS A 25 -7.17 -7.11 3.60
CA CYS A 25 -7.10 -8.03 2.47
C CYS A 25 -8.05 -9.22 2.65
N ALA A 26 -8.20 -9.70 3.89
CA ALA A 26 -9.13 -10.80 4.15
C ALA A 26 -10.59 -10.39 3.91
N TRP A 27 -10.93 -9.15 4.17
CA TRP A 27 -12.28 -8.64 3.92
C TRP A 27 -12.64 -8.70 2.43
N GLU A 28 -11.66 -8.69 1.54
CA GLU A 28 -11.91 -8.74 0.10
C GLU A 28 -12.67 -9.99 -0.33
N TRP A 29 -12.55 -11.07 0.44
CA TRP A 29 -13.27 -12.30 0.13
C TRP A 29 -14.77 -12.14 0.25
N GLN A 30 -15.24 -11.16 1.01
CA GLN A 30 -16.66 -10.92 1.24
C GLN A 30 -17.13 -9.58 0.71
N ASP A 31 -16.21 -8.80 0.10
CA ASP A 31 -16.52 -7.44 -0.35
C ASP A 31 -15.98 -7.24 -1.76
N PRO A 32 -16.80 -7.47 -2.79
CA PRO A 32 -16.35 -7.33 -4.18
C PRO A 32 -15.86 -5.92 -4.52
N GLU A 33 -16.41 -4.88 -3.90
CA GLU A 33 -15.97 -3.51 -4.15
C GLU A 33 -14.55 -3.30 -3.62
N LEU A 34 -14.25 -3.87 -2.46
CA LEU A 34 -12.92 -3.78 -1.89
C LEU A 34 -11.92 -4.59 -2.72
N ALA A 35 -12.33 -5.78 -3.16
CA ALA A 35 -11.49 -6.60 -4.03
C ALA A 35 -11.16 -5.88 -5.34
N ALA A 36 -12.10 -5.10 -5.86
CA ALA A 36 -11.90 -4.34 -7.10
C ALA A 36 -10.84 -3.26 -6.96
N VAL A 37 -10.60 -2.77 -5.75
CA VAL A 37 -9.58 -1.73 -5.48
C VAL A 37 -8.35 -2.31 -4.78
N HIS A 38 -8.15 -3.62 -4.89
CA HIS A 38 -7.01 -4.30 -4.25
C HIS A 38 -5.67 -3.65 -4.60
N PHE A 39 -5.47 -3.28 -5.85
CA PHE A 39 -4.23 -2.62 -6.25
C PHE A 39 -3.99 -1.34 -5.44
N LEU A 40 -5.03 -0.54 -5.24
CA LEU A 40 -4.90 0.71 -4.47
C LEU A 40 -4.57 0.41 -3.00
N THR A 41 -5.20 -0.63 -2.44
CA THR A 41 -4.94 -1.05 -1.06
C THR A 41 -3.48 -1.42 -0.87
N VAL A 42 -2.96 -2.28 -1.74
CA VAL A 42 -1.60 -2.79 -1.63
C VAL A 42 -0.56 -1.73 -2.00
N ALA A 43 -0.79 -1.01 -3.09
CA ALA A 43 0.16 0.00 -3.55
C ALA A 43 0.31 1.14 -2.55
N SER A 44 -0.80 1.61 -1.98
CA SER A 44 -0.75 2.67 -0.98
C SER A 44 0.06 2.23 0.24
N TYR A 45 -0.17 1.01 0.70
CA TYR A 45 0.58 0.46 1.83
C TYR A 45 2.08 0.39 1.51
N ASN A 46 2.41 -0.14 0.33
CA ASN A 46 3.82 -0.29 -0.07
C ASN A 46 4.51 1.05 -0.25
N LEU A 47 3.84 2.04 -0.82
CA LEU A 47 4.41 3.37 -0.99
C LEU A 47 4.64 4.07 0.36
N GLN A 48 3.85 3.72 1.37
CA GLN A 48 4.05 4.24 2.71
C GLN A 48 5.11 3.45 3.51
N HIS A 49 5.64 2.38 2.92
CA HIS A 49 6.68 1.55 3.54
C HIS A 49 7.84 1.36 2.57
N PRO A 50 8.47 2.46 2.13
CA PRO A 50 9.49 2.38 1.09
C PRO A 50 10.80 1.72 1.50
N ALA A 51 11.10 1.65 2.81
CA ALA A 51 12.40 1.15 3.27
C ALA A 51 12.72 -0.26 2.81
N GLN A 52 11.71 -1.10 2.59
CA GLN A 52 11.92 -2.48 2.20
C GLN A 52 12.19 -2.67 0.70
N PHE A 53 12.02 -1.63 -0.10
CA PHE A 53 12.15 -1.73 -1.55
C PHE A 53 13.39 -1.02 -2.08
N THR A 54 13.90 -1.49 -3.22
CA THR A 54 14.96 -0.78 -3.92
C THR A 54 14.39 0.47 -4.57
N ASP A 55 15.24 1.45 -4.87
CA ASP A 55 14.80 2.68 -5.53
C ASP A 55 14.15 2.39 -6.87
N GLU A 56 14.67 1.40 -7.59
CA GLU A 56 14.14 1.01 -8.89
C GLU A 56 12.73 0.45 -8.75
N ALA A 57 12.52 -0.43 -7.77
CA ALA A 57 11.18 -1.01 -7.54
C ALA A 57 10.19 0.07 -7.09
N LEU A 58 10.61 0.99 -6.23
CA LEU A 58 9.75 2.09 -5.80
C LEU A 58 9.37 2.99 -6.95
N GLY A 59 10.35 3.33 -7.80
CA GLY A 59 10.08 4.18 -8.97
C GLY A 59 9.07 3.54 -9.90
N GLY A 60 9.20 2.23 -10.13
CA GLY A 60 8.25 1.48 -10.95
C GLY A 60 6.85 1.44 -10.35
N LEU A 61 6.76 1.22 -9.04
CA LEU A 61 5.47 1.18 -8.36
C LEU A 61 4.80 2.54 -8.35
N ALA A 62 5.56 3.60 -8.05
CA ALA A 62 5.02 4.95 -8.03
C ALA A 62 4.52 5.36 -9.41
N ALA A 63 5.26 5.03 -10.46
CA ALA A 63 4.87 5.33 -11.84
C ALA A 63 3.59 4.59 -12.21
N ALA A 64 3.48 3.30 -11.84
CA ALA A 64 2.29 2.51 -12.12
C ALA A 64 1.08 3.04 -11.35
N TYR A 65 1.27 3.41 -10.09
CA TYR A 65 0.21 3.96 -9.25
C TYR A 65 -0.33 5.25 -9.87
N LYS A 66 0.56 6.15 -10.25
CA LYS A 66 0.18 7.41 -10.86
C LYS A 66 -0.53 7.21 -12.21
N ALA A 67 -0.01 6.30 -13.04
CA ALA A 67 -0.62 6.00 -14.32
C ALA A 67 -2.02 5.42 -14.15
N HIS A 68 -2.22 4.60 -13.11
CA HIS A 68 -3.54 4.04 -12.82
C HIS A 68 -4.51 5.13 -12.39
N LEU A 69 -4.09 6.03 -11.51
CA LEU A 69 -4.96 7.11 -11.02
C LEU A 69 -5.26 8.15 -12.09
N ASP A 70 -4.24 8.59 -12.82
CA ASP A 70 -4.38 9.70 -13.77
C ASP A 70 -4.88 9.26 -15.13
N GLY A 71 -4.41 8.11 -15.60
CA GLY A 71 -4.69 7.64 -16.96
C GLY A 71 -5.55 6.40 -17.05
N GLY A 72 -6.00 5.85 -15.92
CA GLY A 72 -6.83 4.66 -15.92
C GLY A 72 -6.11 3.40 -16.38
N LEU A 73 -4.80 3.31 -16.18
CA LEU A 73 -4.03 2.14 -16.59
C LEU A 73 -4.65 0.86 -15.99
N PRO A 74 -5.01 -0.13 -16.85
CA PRO A 74 -5.66 -1.35 -16.34
C PRO A 74 -4.74 -2.14 -15.41
N VAL A 75 -5.33 -2.77 -14.40
CA VAL A 75 -4.58 -3.58 -13.44
C VAL A 75 -3.81 -4.71 -14.12
N ALA A 76 -4.36 -5.31 -15.18
CA ALA A 76 -3.66 -6.35 -15.94
C ALA A 76 -2.33 -5.84 -16.51
N GLU A 77 -2.31 -4.61 -17.01
CA GLU A 77 -1.10 -4.00 -17.54
C GLU A 77 -0.10 -3.71 -16.42
N ILE A 78 -0.61 -3.30 -15.26
CA ILE A 78 0.25 -3.05 -14.09
C ILE A 78 0.94 -4.35 -13.68
N ARG A 79 0.19 -5.45 -13.62
CA ARG A 79 0.75 -6.76 -13.27
C ARG A 79 1.85 -7.15 -14.24
N ARG A 80 1.64 -6.89 -15.52
CA ARG A 80 2.65 -7.20 -16.54
C ARG A 80 3.92 -6.39 -16.33
N ARG A 81 3.80 -5.10 -16.04
CA ARG A 81 4.95 -4.23 -15.80
C ARG A 81 5.71 -4.61 -14.55
N VAL A 82 4.99 -4.89 -13.48
CA VAL A 82 5.61 -5.30 -12.20
C VAL A 82 6.29 -6.67 -12.37
N GLY A 83 5.64 -7.58 -13.08
CA GLY A 83 6.22 -8.90 -13.36
C GLY A 83 7.50 -8.80 -14.18
N ALA A 84 7.53 -7.93 -15.18
CA ALA A 84 8.73 -7.72 -15.99
C ALA A 84 9.88 -7.15 -15.15
N LEU A 85 9.57 -6.22 -14.25
CA LEU A 85 10.56 -5.64 -13.36
C LEU A 85 11.14 -6.69 -12.42
N ALA A 86 10.28 -7.51 -11.83
CA ALA A 86 10.70 -8.55 -10.89
C ALA A 86 11.46 -9.69 -11.59
N ALA A 87 11.16 -9.96 -12.86
CA ALA A 87 11.80 -11.02 -13.62
C ALA A 87 13.17 -10.62 -14.17
N GLY A 88 13.49 -9.32 -14.14
CA GLY A 88 14.79 -8.85 -14.62
C GLY A 88 15.89 -9.05 -13.60
N SER A 89 17.04 -8.44 -13.85
CA SER A 89 18.19 -8.50 -12.94
C SER A 89 18.01 -7.58 -11.74
N ALA A 90 17.03 -6.70 -11.76
CA ALA A 90 16.81 -5.74 -10.71
C ALA A 90 16.22 -6.40 -9.46
N ARG A 91 16.74 -6.00 -8.30
CA ARG A 91 16.18 -6.44 -7.04
C ARG A 91 14.94 -5.63 -6.71
N VAL A 92 13.91 -6.29 -6.20
CA VAL A 92 12.71 -5.62 -5.74
C VAL A 92 12.83 -5.24 -4.27
N LEU A 93 13.31 -6.18 -3.45
CA LEU A 93 13.44 -5.96 -2.01
C LEU A 93 14.89 -5.71 -1.62
N ARG A 94 15.09 -4.76 -0.71
CA ARG A 94 16.40 -4.55 -0.12
C ARG A 94 16.68 -5.66 0.90
N PRO A 95 17.93 -6.09 1.05
CA PRO A 95 18.30 -6.98 2.15
C PRO A 95 17.92 -6.31 3.48
N PRO A 96 17.48 -7.08 4.48
CA PRO A 96 17.07 -6.47 5.76
C PRO A 96 18.11 -5.53 6.37
N ALA A 97 19.39 -5.85 6.22
CA ALA A 97 20.45 -5.02 6.78
C ALA A 97 20.56 -3.64 6.12
N GLU A 98 20.00 -3.49 4.92
CA GLU A 98 20.04 -2.22 4.18
C GLU A 98 18.79 -1.38 4.31
N ARG A 99 17.81 -1.86 5.06
CA ARG A 99 16.56 -1.13 5.23
C ARG A 99 16.71 -0.07 6.30
N ARG A 100 16.30 1.15 5.98
CA ARG A 100 16.40 2.30 6.88
C ARG A 100 15.05 2.97 6.98
N PRO A 101 14.15 2.46 7.86
CA PRO A 101 12.84 3.09 8.02
C PRO A 101 12.97 4.53 8.48
N VAL A 102 12.25 5.42 7.83
CA VAL A 102 12.18 6.82 8.21
C VAL A 102 10.71 7.14 8.41
N LEU A 103 10.38 7.65 9.59
CA LEU A 103 9.01 8.00 9.88
C LEU A 103 8.56 9.16 9.00
N ARG A 104 7.46 8.94 8.30
CA ARG A 104 6.80 9.97 7.53
C ARG A 104 5.34 9.99 7.94
N ARG A 105 4.84 11.16 8.25
CA ARG A 105 3.45 11.29 8.69
C ARG A 105 2.55 11.47 7.48
N TRP A 106 1.63 10.55 7.33
CA TRP A 106 0.67 10.56 6.23
C TRP A 106 -0.69 10.99 6.74
N PRO A 107 -1.50 11.71 5.92
CA PRO A 107 -2.87 12.06 6.32
C PRO A 107 -3.73 10.84 6.59
N MET A 108 -3.51 9.73 5.88
CA MET A 108 -4.20 8.48 6.13
C MET A 108 -3.23 7.32 6.01
N THR A 109 -3.40 6.33 6.88
CA THR A 109 -2.64 5.08 6.84
C THR A 109 -3.62 3.92 6.76
N VAL A 110 -3.10 2.67 6.78
CA VAL A 110 -3.96 1.50 6.79
C VAL A 110 -4.89 1.49 8.01
N ALA A 111 -4.49 2.11 9.13
CA ALA A 111 -5.34 2.18 10.31
C ALA A 111 -6.65 2.92 10.03
N ASP A 112 -6.65 3.88 9.12
CA ASP A 112 -7.84 4.63 8.74
C ASP A 112 -8.76 3.81 7.84
N VAL A 113 -8.21 2.81 7.15
CA VAL A 113 -9.01 1.87 6.35
C VAL A 113 -9.55 0.75 7.24
N TYR A 114 -8.70 0.24 8.13
CA TYR A 114 -9.08 -0.79 9.08
C TYR A 114 -9.81 -0.13 10.25
N LEU A 115 -11.09 -0.25 10.30
CA LEU A 115 -11.89 0.19 11.43
C LEU A 115 -12.42 -1.08 12.08
N PRO A 116 -12.11 -1.36 13.35
CA PRO A 116 -12.33 -2.68 13.95
C PRO A 116 -13.69 -3.30 13.71
N ASP A 117 -14.74 -2.51 13.82
CA ASP A 117 -16.10 -3.02 13.72
C ASP A 117 -16.80 -2.63 12.41
N GLN A 118 -16.05 -2.11 11.44
CA GLN A 118 -16.68 -1.55 10.23
C GLN A 118 -15.95 -1.93 8.96
N PRO A 119 -16.02 -3.21 8.54
CA PRO A 119 -15.48 -3.57 7.23
C PRO A 119 -16.29 -2.94 6.10
N GLU A 120 -17.58 -2.63 6.33
CA GLU A 120 -18.39 -1.94 5.34
C GLU A 120 -17.81 -0.55 5.07
N GLY A 121 -17.77 -0.16 3.82
CA GLY A 121 -17.21 1.13 3.44
C GLY A 121 -15.70 1.13 3.27
N ALA A 122 -15.04 -0.01 3.45
CA ALA A 122 -13.59 -0.09 3.32
C ALA A 122 -13.12 0.34 1.93
N ALA A 123 -13.84 -0.04 0.87
CA ALA A 123 -13.47 0.35 -0.49
C ALA A 123 -13.46 1.87 -0.66
N GLU A 124 -14.44 2.55 -0.08
CA GLU A 124 -14.47 4.01 -0.15
C GLU A 124 -13.33 4.65 0.61
N ARG A 125 -12.96 4.08 1.77
CA ARG A 125 -11.83 4.56 2.54
C ARG A 125 -10.51 4.34 1.80
N VAL A 126 -10.38 3.23 1.08
CA VAL A 126 -9.21 2.98 0.24
C VAL A 126 -9.10 4.04 -0.85
N ARG A 127 -10.22 4.35 -1.52
CA ARG A 127 -10.23 5.37 -2.56
C ARG A 127 -9.90 6.76 -2.02
N ALA A 128 -10.37 7.08 -0.82
CA ALA A 128 -10.05 8.36 -0.19
C ALA A 128 -8.57 8.50 0.07
N ARG A 129 -7.92 7.39 0.48
CA ARG A 129 -6.50 7.35 0.78
C ARG A 129 -5.62 7.57 -0.46
N GLN A 130 -6.07 7.14 -1.62
CA GLN A 130 -5.26 7.18 -2.85
C GLN A 130 -4.74 8.58 -3.18
N HIS A 131 -5.61 9.58 -3.11
CA HIS A 131 -5.21 10.95 -3.44
C HIS A 131 -4.20 11.50 -2.44
N LEU A 132 -4.35 11.13 -1.18
CA LEU A 132 -3.45 11.61 -0.14
C LEU A 132 -2.05 11.03 -0.30
N VAL A 133 -1.94 9.77 -0.71
CA VAL A 133 -0.65 9.12 -0.96
C VAL A 133 0.00 9.72 -2.21
N GLU A 134 -0.78 9.96 -3.26
CA GLU A 134 -0.27 10.56 -4.50
C GLU A 134 0.28 11.96 -4.25
N ASP A 135 -0.47 12.76 -3.49
CA ASP A 135 -0.09 14.15 -3.24
C ASP A 135 1.19 14.27 -2.43
N GLU A 136 1.53 13.24 -1.65
CA GLU A 136 2.71 13.25 -0.82
C GLU A 136 3.98 12.89 -1.59
N GLU A 137 3.87 12.46 -2.79
CA GLU A 137 5.02 12.23 -3.63
C GLU A 137 5.47 13.55 -4.26
#